data_8f5b374e4084ca6b9f064f5c416caaee
#
_entry.id   8f5b374e4084ca6b9f064f5c416caaee
#
_cell.length_a   1.000
_cell.length_b   1.000
_cell.length_c   1.000
_cell.angle_alpha   90.00
_cell.angle_beta   90.00
_cell.angle_gamma   90.00
#
_symmetry.space_group_name_H-M   'P 1'
#
loop_
_entity.id
_entity.type
_entity.pdbx_description
1 polymer ?
#
loop_
_entity_poly.entity_id
_entity_poly.type
_entity_poly.pdbx_seq_one_letter_code
_entity_poly.pdbx_strand_id
1 'polypeptide(L)'
;MSELKPRITKNGIDYILVGDYYIPDLKLPEEHRPIGKYGRMHREYLREVHPARLNTLILTGELWTYLANLNEQAQERIDTIIEQMKTAEGVTEELKCTRQMEWVRRCKNIHNRAEEIVLHEMIYS
;
A
#
# COMPACT_ATOMS: atom_id res chain seq x y z
N MET A 1 -8.14 -35.34 -31.11
CA MET A 1 -7.52 -34.48 -30.12
C MET A 1 -8.55 -33.60 -29.48
N SER A 2 -8.75 -33.74 -28.19
CA SER A 2 -9.66 -32.86 -27.48
C SER A 2 -8.93 -31.52 -27.16
N GLU A 3 -9.46 -30.45 -27.69
CA GLU A 3 -8.97 -29.14 -27.32
C GLU A 3 -9.36 -28.87 -25.88
N LEU A 4 -8.40 -28.35 -25.10
CA LEU A 4 -8.66 -27.93 -23.74
C LEU A 4 -9.55 -26.71 -23.75
N LYS A 5 -10.63 -26.75 -22.99
CA LYS A 5 -11.53 -25.61 -22.87
C LYS A 5 -10.82 -24.48 -22.11
N PRO A 6 -11.00 -23.20 -22.51
CA PRO A 6 -10.34 -22.09 -21.82
C PRO A 6 -10.83 -21.90 -20.39
N ARG A 7 -12.02 -22.38 -20.05
CA ARG A 7 -12.58 -22.32 -18.69
C ARG A 7 -13.33 -23.62 -18.40
N ILE A 8 -13.17 -24.13 -17.20
CA ILE A 8 -13.95 -25.26 -16.69
C ILE A 8 -14.44 -24.96 -15.28
N THR A 9 -15.56 -25.60 -14.92
CA THR A 9 -16.08 -25.53 -13.54
C THR A 9 -16.05 -26.93 -12.96
N LYS A 10 -15.44 -27.06 -11.78
CA LYS A 10 -15.35 -28.34 -11.07
C LYS A 10 -15.56 -28.10 -9.60
N ASN A 11 -16.50 -28.80 -8.98
CA ASN A 11 -16.86 -28.70 -7.56
C ASN A 11 -17.22 -27.26 -7.14
N GLY A 12 -17.86 -26.50 -8.04
CA GLY A 12 -18.25 -25.12 -7.76
C GLY A 12 -17.13 -24.09 -7.87
N ILE A 13 -15.96 -24.53 -8.32
CA ILE A 13 -14.80 -23.64 -8.52
C ILE A 13 -14.54 -23.52 -10.00
N ASP A 14 -14.45 -22.28 -10.49
CA ASP A 14 -14.07 -22.00 -11.86
C ASP A 14 -12.55 -22.06 -12.00
N TYR A 15 -12.08 -22.68 -13.08
CA TYR A 15 -10.66 -22.76 -13.41
C TYR A 15 -10.40 -22.11 -14.76
N ILE A 16 -9.28 -21.41 -14.86
CA ILE A 16 -8.80 -20.80 -16.10
C ILE A 16 -7.63 -21.61 -16.63
N LEU A 17 -7.62 -21.83 -17.95
CA LEU A 17 -6.51 -22.49 -18.62
C LEU A 17 -5.34 -21.51 -18.79
N VAL A 18 -4.19 -21.84 -18.18
CA VAL A 18 -2.94 -21.10 -18.34
C VAL A 18 -1.89 -22.09 -18.83
N GLY A 19 -1.49 -21.96 -20.10
CA GLY A 19 -0.64 -22.96 -20.76
C GLY A 19 -1.38 -24.30 -20.85
N ASP A 20 -0.81 -25.32 -20.24
CA ASP A 20 -1.41 -26.69 -20.21
C ASP A 20 -2.08 -27.00 -18.87
N TYR A 21 -2.19 -26.01 -17.97
CA TYR A 21 -2.70 -26.22 -16.62
C TYR A 21 -3.92 -25.37 -16.33
N TYR A 22 -4.83 -25.92 -15.55
CA TYR A 22 -5.98 -25.18 -15.03
C TYR A 22 -5.63 -24.62 -13.66
N ILE A 23 -5.83 -23.31 -13.51
CA ILE A 23 -5.61 -22.60 -12.27
C ILE A 23 -6.95 -22.12 -11.73
N PRO A 24 -7.24 -22.29 -10.42
CA PRO A 24 -8.49 -21.79 -9.87
C PRO A 24 -8.68 -20.30 -10.15
N ASP A 25 -9.82 -19.96 -10.77
CA ASP A 25 -10.23 -18.57 -10.97
C ASP A 25 -10.95 -18.13 -9.71
N LEU A 26 -10.18 -17.89 -8.69
CA LEU A 26 -10.71 -17.30 -7.46
C LEU A 26 -11.11 -15.87 -7.79
N LYS A 27 -12.39 -15.57 -7.71
CA LYS A 27 -12.89 -14.22 -7.84
C LYS A 27 -12.48 -13.45 -6.61
N LEU A 28 -11.26 -12.92 -6.66
CA LEU A 28 -10.85 -11.92 -5.72
C LEU A 28 -11.68 -10.67 -5.96
N PRO A 29 -12.12 -9.97 -4.92
CA PRO A 29 -12.71 -8.66 -5.11
C PRO A 29 -11.73 -7.87 -5.97
N GLU A 30 -12.21 -7.35 -7.10
CA GLU A 30 -11.38 -6.55 -7.99
C GLU A 30 -10.86 -5.34 -7.22
N GLU A 31 -9.59 -5.39 -6.87
CA GLU A 31 -8.95 -4.29 -6.17
C GLU A 31 -8.29 -3.40 -7.20
N HIS A 32 -8.88 -2.22 -7.42
CA HIS A 32 -8.41 -1.24 -8.40
C HIS A 32 -7.49 -0.19 -7.80
N ARG A 33 -7.40 -0.14 -6.48
CA ARG A 33 -6.54 0.85 -5.82
C ARG A 33 -5.07 0.52 -6.03
N PRO A 34 -4.21 1.52 -6.30
CA PRO A 34 -2.78 1.27 -6.33
C PRO A 34 -2.26 0.94 -4.94
N ILE A 35 -1.27 0.08 -4.87
CA ILE A 35 -0.61 -0.20 -3.58
C ILE A 35 0.26 0.96 -3.11
N GLY A 36 0.67 1.83 -4.03
CA GLY A 36 1.42 3.04 -3.73
C GLY A 36 2.83 2.83 -3.20
N LYS A 37 3.47 3.92 -2.84
CA LYS A 37 4.84 3.93 -2.32
C LYS A 37 4.97 3.11 -1.03
N TYR A 38 4.08 3.35 -0.07
CA TYR A 38 4.15 2.70 1.25
C TYR A 38 3.78 1.23 1.19
N GLY A 39 2.84 0.85 0.34
CA GLY A 39 2.51 -0.55 0.11
C GLY A 39 3.70 -1.32 -0.47
N ARG A 40 4.40 -0.73 -1.44
CA ARG A 40 5.59 -1.35 -2.03
C ARG A 40 6.72 -1.49 -1.02
N MET A 41 6.95 -0.49 -0.19
CA MET A 41 7.96 -0.54 0.86
C MET A 41 7.65 -1.63 1.88
N HIS A 42 6.41 -1.75 2.30
CA HIS A 42 5.98 -2.79 3.24
C HIS A 42 6.11 -4.19 2.63
N ARG A 43 5.79 -4.34 1.35
CA ARG A 43 5.95 -5.61 0.64
C ARG A 43 7.42 -6.07 0.66
N GLU A 44 8.34 -5.15 0.38
CA GLU A 44 9.78 -5.46 0.44
C GLU A 44 10.21 -5.84 1.86
N TYR A 45 9.72 -5.12 2.85
CA TYR A 45 9.98 -5.43 4.26
C TYR A 45 9.49 -6.83 4.64
N LEU A 46 8.26 -7.18 4.24
CA LEU A 46 7.71 -8.51 4.49
C LEU A 46 8.53 -9.60 3.81
N ARG A 47 8.98 -9.34 2.59
CA ARG A 47 9.80 -10.30 1.85
C ARG A 47 11.12 -10.58 2.55
N GLU A 48 11.76 -9.58 3.12
CA GLU A 48 13.05 -9.70 3.76
C GLU A 48 12.97 -10.23 5.20
N VAL A 49 11.97 -9.77 5.95
CA VAL A 49 11.87 -10.02 7.40
C VAL A 49 10.83 -11.06 7.75
N HIS A 50 9.71 -11.08 7.04
CA HIS A 50 8.58 -11.97 7.31
C HIS A 50 8.10 -12.71 6.06
N PRO A 51 8.96 -13.54 5.43
CA PRO A 51 8.59 -14.19 4.17
C PRO A 51 7.40 -15.15 4.29
N ALA A 52 7.23 -15.79 5.44
CA ALA A 52 6.09 -16.69 5.66
C ALA A 52 4.77 -15.94 5.65
N ARG A 53 4.72 -14.76 6.27
CA ARG A 53 3.54 -13.89 6.26
C ARG A 53 3.21 -13.39 4.86
N LEU A 54 4.22 -13.01 4.10
CA LEU A 54 4.07 -12.60 2.71
C LEU A 54 3.49 -13.73 1.88
N ASN A 55 4.02 -14.94 2.01
CA ASN A 55 3.53 -16.11 1.30
C ASN A 55 2.07 -16.42 1.63
N THR A 56 1.68 -16.30 2.90
CA THR A 56 0.29 -16.48 3.33
C THR A 56 -0.63 -15.47 2.62
N LEU A 57 -0.24 -14.21 2.57
CA LEU A 57 -1.02 -13.17 1.90
C LEU A 57 -1.14 -13.43 0.40
N ILE A 58 -0.07 -13.90 -0.25
CA ILE A 58 -0.09 -14.26 -1.67
C ILE A 58 -1.04 -15.44 -1.90
N LEU A 59 -0.94 -16.49 -1.09
CA LEU A 59 -1.74 -17.70 -1.25
C LEU A 59 -3.23 -17.45 -1.01
N THR A 60 -3.59 -16.58 -0.08
CA THR A 60 -4.99 -16.21 0.16
C THR A 60 -5.52 -15.17 -0.81
N GLY A 61 -4.65 -14.58 -1.63
CA GLY A 61 -5.02 -13.55 -2.59
C GLY A 61 -5.34 -12.20 -1.96
N GLU A 62 -4.99 -11.99 -0.71
CA GLU A 62 -5.30 -10.76 0.04
C GLU A 62 -4.18 -9.72 0.01
N LEU A 63 -3.02 -10.06 -0.61
CA LEU A 63 -1.85 -9.20 -0.59
C LEU A 63 -2.12 -7.81 -1.13
N TRP A 64 -2.73 -7.70 -2.30
CA TRP A 64 -2.99 -6.40 -2.93
C TRP A 64 -3.90 -5.52 -2.09
N THR A 65 -5.02 -6.09 -1.61
CA THR A 65 -5.97 -5.38 -0.76
C THR A 65 -5.30 -4.93 0.55
N TYR A 66 -4.52 -5.81 1.16
CA TYR A 66 -3.77 -5.51 2.37
C TYR A 66 -2.80 -4.33 2.16
N LEU A 67 -2.01 -4.37 1.08
CA LEU A 67 -1.05 -3.32 0.79
C LEU A 67 -1.73 -2.00 0.41
N ALA A 68 -2.82 -2.05 -0.34
CA ALA A 68 -3.59 -0.85 -0.69
C ALA A 68 -4.19 -0.19 0.55
N ASN A 69 -4.77 -0.99 1.45
CA ASN A 69 -5.30 -0.49 2.72
C ASN A 69 -4.19 0.14 3.58
N LEU A 70 -3.05 -0.52 3.67
CA LEU A 70 -1.91 -0.02 4.42
C LEU A 70 -1.41 1.32 3.85
N ASN A 71 -1.33 1.42 2.53
CA ASN A 71 -0.91 2.66 1.86
C ASN A 71 -1.86 3.82 2.18
N GLU A 72 -3.16 3.58 2.10
CA GLU A 72 -4.15 4.61 2.44
C GLU A 72 -4.06 5.03 3.91
N GLN A 73 -3.96 4.07 4.81
CA GLN A 73 -3.82 4.35 6.24
C GLN A 73 -2.53 5.12 6.55
N ALA A 74 -1.43 4.74 5.91
CA ALA A 74 -0.15 5.43 6.08
C ALA A 74 -0.24 6.88 5.58
N GLN A 75 -0.86 7.09 4.41
CA GLN A 75 -1.02 8.42 3.85
C GLN A 75 -1.90 9.31 4.73
N GLU A 76 -3.02 8.79 5.22
CA GLU A 76 -3.90 9.52 6.15
C GLU A 76 -3.17 9.87 7.45
N ARG A 77 -2.39 8.93 7.98
CA ARG A 77 -1.63 9.16 9.21
C ARG A 77 -0.57 10.25 9.01
N ILE A 78 0.14 10.22 7.89
CA ILE A 78 1.13 11.24 7.54
C ILE A 78 0.45 12.61 7.45
N ASP A 79 -0.67 12.71 6.74
CA ASP A 79 -1.39 13.97 6.58
C ASP A 79 -1.85 14.52 7.94
N THR A 80 -2.35 13.66 8.81
CA THR A 80 -2.76 14.05 10.16
C THR A 80 -1.57 14.58 10.97
N ILE A 81 -0.44 13.89 10.94
CA ILE A 81 0.77 14.31 11.67
C ILE A 81 1.28 15.64 11.12
N ILE A 82 1.27 15.81 9.79
CA ILE A 82 1.70 17.07 9.16
C ILE A 82 0.84 18.23 9.64
N GLU A 83 -0.47 18.08 9.67
CA GLU A 83 -1.38 19.13 10.15
C GLU A 83 -1.13 19.46 11.62
N GLN A 84 -0.95 18.45 12.45
CA GLN A 84 -0.64 18.65 13.86
C GLN A 84 0.69 19.37 14.06
N MET A 85 1.73 19.00 13.33
CA MET A 85 3.04 19.63 13.40
C MET A 85 3.01 21.07 12.89
N LYS A 86 2.31 21.35 11.79
CA LYS A 86 2.15 22.70 11.27
C LYS A 86 1.49 23.62 12.29
N THR A 87 0.45 23.14 12.95
CA THR A 87 -0.24 23.90 14.00
C THR A 87 0.69 24.15 15.19
N ALA A 88 1.40 23.11 15.64
CA ALA A 88 2.30 23.22 16.80
C ALA A 88 3.50 24.13 16.54
N GLU A 89 4.03 24.15 15.30
CA GLU A 89 5.22 24.92 14.94
C GLU A 89 4.91 26.25 14.29
N GLY A 90 3.63 26.62 14.17
CA GLY A 90 3.20 27.89 13.60
C GLY A 90 3.45 28.05 12.10
N VAL A 91 3.45 26.94 11.36
CA VAL A 91 3.60 26.97 9.90
C VAL A 91 2.23 27.25 9.29
N THR A 92 1.97 28.52 9.03
CA THR A 92 0.65 29.02 8.59
C THR A 92 0.69 29.58 7.17
N GLU A 93 -0.49 29.88 6.62
CA GLU A 93 -0.61 30.57 5.34
C GLU A 93 0.00 31.98 5.40
N GLU A 94 -0.01 32.62 6.58
CA GLU A 94 0.62 33.91 6.79
C GLU A 94 2.13 33.80 6.58
N LEU A 95 2.77 32.76 7.11
CA LEU A 95 4.19 32.52 6.91
C LEU A 95 4.49 32.29 5.43
N LYS A 96 3.60 31.58 4.71
CA LYS A 96 3.72 31.37 3.28
C LYS A 96 3.73 32.69 2.49
N CYS A 97 2.86 33.63 2.89
CA CYS A 97 2.77 34.96 2.24
C CYS A 97 3.96 35.86 2.53
N THR A 98 4.48 35.81 3.77
CA THR A 98 5.54 36.73 4.22
C THR A 98 6.94 36.18 4.01
N ARG A 99 7.13 34.86 4.16
CA ARG A 99 8.44 34.21 4.05
C ARG A 99 8.31 32.87 3.33
N GLN A 100 8.09 32.92 2.02
CA GLN A 100 7.80 31.75 1.22
C GLN A 100 8.90 30.69 1.29
N MET A 101 10.17 31.10 1.22
CA MET A 101 11.28 30.15 1.26
C MET A 101 11.40 29.43 2.59
N GLU A 102 11.16 30.14 3.69
CA GLU A 102 11.15 29.53 5.01
C GLU A 102 9.96 28.58 5.19
N TRP A 103 8.78 28.97 4.67
CA TRP A 103 7.59 28.12 4.68
C TRP A 103 7.83 26.81 3.94
N VAL A 104 8.41 26.86 2.72
CA VAL A 104 8.73 25.67 1.94
C VAL A 104 9.69 24.75 2.71
N ARG A 105 10.72 25.32 3.31
CA ARG A 105 11.73 24.57 4.07
C ARG A 105 11.13 23.87 5.28
N ARG A 106 10.28 24.59 6.03
CA ARG A 106 9.60 24.05 7.20
C ARG A 106 8.59 22.96 6.83
N CYS A 107 7.82 23.16 5.77
CA CYS A 107 6.87 22.14 5.26
C CYS A 107 7.60 20.86 4.86
N LYS A 108 8.72 20.98 4.17
CA LYS A 108 9.54 19.84 3.75
C LYS A 108 10.11 19.08 4.95
N ASN A 109 10.59 19.82 5.95
CA ASN A 109 11.11 19.23 7.19
C ASN A 109 10.01 18.47 7.94
N ILE A 110 8.82 19.08 8.08
CA ILE A 110 7.66 18.45 8.72
C ILE A 110 7.26 17.19 7.97
N HIS A 111 7.17 17.24 6.65
CA HIS A 111 6.83 16.10 5.82
C HIS A 111 7.81 14.94 6.04
N ASN A 112 9.10 15.22 6.05
CA ASN A 112 10.12 14.21 6.26
C ASN A 112 10.02 13.56 7.64
N ARG A 113 9.79 14.35 8.68
CA ARG A 113 9.62 13.83 10.04
C ARG A 113 8.37 13.00 10.20
N ALA A 114 7.25 13.45 9.62
CA ALA A 114 5.99 12.70 9.62
C ALA A 114 6.14 11.37 8.91
N GLU A 115 6.80 11.37 7.74
CA GLU A 115 7.07 10.15 6.98
C GLU A 115 7.93 9.17 7.78
N GLU A 116 8.99 9.63 8.44
CA GLU A 116 9.84 8.77 9.28
C GLU A 116 9.04 8.10 10.40
N ILE A 117 8.17 8.85 11.06
CA ILE A 117 7.32 8.31 12.13
C ILE A 117 6.44 7.19 11.60
N VAL A 118 5.76 7.42 10.48
CA VAL A 118 4.85 6.43 9.89
C VAL A 118 5.60 5.22 9.35
N LEU A 119 6.75 5.40 8.73
CA LEU A 119 7.59 4.30 8.27
C LEU A 119 7.96 3.38 9.43
N HIS A 120 8.35 3.96 10.55
CA HIS A 120 8.73 3.18 11.73
C HIS A 120 7.53 2.49 12.38
N GLU A 121 6.39 3.18 12.49
CA GLU A 121 5.19 2.63 13.16
C GLU A 121 4.46 1.58 12.32
N MET A 122 4.34 1.78 11.01
CA MET A 122 3.44 1.00 10.17
C MET A 122 4.13 0.17 9.10
N ILE A 123 5.23 0.67 8.55
CA ILE A 123 5.86 0.03 7.38
C ILE A 123 6.91 -0.99 7.81
N TYR A 124 7.72 -0.66 8.79
CA TYR A 124 8.82 -1.50 9.27
C TYR A 124 8.57 -2.10 10.65
N SER A 125 7.33 -2.36 10.95
CA SER A 125 6.96 -2.96 12.23
C SER A 125 6.46 -4.40 12.11
#